data_b19a82544e0277f0dda5bb3edafc23cf
#
_entry.id   b19a82544e0277f0dda5bb3edafc23cf
#
_cell.length_a   1.000
_cell.length_b   1.000
_cell.length_c   1.000
_cell.angle_alpha   90.00
_cell.angle_beta   90.00
_cell.angle_gamma   90.00
#
_symmetry.space_group_name_H-M   'P 1'
#
loop_
_entity.id
_entity.type
_entity.pdbx_description
1 polymer ?
#
loop_
_entity_poly.entity_id
_entity_poly.type
_entity_poly.pdbx_seq_one_letter_code
_entity_poly.pdbx_strand_id
1 'polypeptide(L)'
;MQAFPRISLSAAWGVVKHHKRFFLISQLVFIAIGLVIGFSIPRTYKAEIKLAPENSGPSLSGSLGSISSMLGMNLGNQLSEDAINPELYPDVKSSPDFLLGLCQIRVQTKDGQVKTDYKTYLTRHTKATWWDALRIKLFPPKDNGAFAAPAGQTDKTIRLSMADYLLLQGIDGAIGCSVDKKTGVITITAIDQDPLVAAILVDSVSARLQDFITDYRTSKARTDLQHFQQCYADADAAYQETARRYAAYADAHQDISLESYRVESDNLENEMQLAFNIRTQYATQVEMAKAKVLERTPVYTVLQKPYVPVKHEAPRRSFILLFWMVLGFVLSFLWKARKADRPILINKSASRQSDEADSDPVSLED
;
A
#
# COMPACT_ATOMS: atom_id res chain seq x y z
N MET A 1 13.70 12.15 -46.58
CA MET A 1 13.80 10.97 -45.69
C MET A 1 15.21 10.44 -45.78
N GLN A 2 16.07 10.73 -44.80
CA GLN A 2 17.44 10.22 -44.79
C GLN A 2 17.39 8.77 -44.37
N ALA A 3 17.80 7.88 -45.26
CA ALA A 3 17.88 6.43 -44.98
C ALA A 3 18.92 6.18 -43.88
N PHE A 4 18.53 5.53 -42.80
CA PHE A 4 19.45 5.09 -41.75
C PHE A 4 20.48 4.13 -42.35
N PRO A 5 21.78 4.35 -42.14
CA PRO A 5 22.83 3.47 -42.65
C PRO A 5 22.65 2.07 -42.12
N ARG A 6 22.51 1.08 -43.00
CA ARG A 6 22.47 -0.35 -42.61
C ARG A 6 23.85 -0.74 -42.07
N ILE A 7 23.97 -0.87 -40.74
CA ILE A 7 25.17 -1.34 -40.07
C ILE A 7 25.34 -2.81 -40.38
N SER A 8 26.31 -3.18 -41.21
CA SER A 8 26.64 -4.59 -41.44
C SER A 8 27.46 -5.09 -40.24
N LEU A 9 27.03 -6.18 -39.61
CA LEU A 9 27.71 -6.81 -38.47
C LEU A 9 29.18 -7.14 -38.81
N SER A 10 29.50 -7.48 -40.08
CA SER A 10 30.85 -7.77 -40.54
C SER A 10 31.76 -6.54 -40.49
N ALA A 11 31.24 -5.35 -40.85
CA ALA A 11 32.00 -4.09 -40.77
C ALA A 11 32.23 -3.65 -39.30
N ALA A 12 31.24 -3.84 -38.43
CA ALA A 12 31.39 -3.60 -37.00
C ALA A 12 32.48 -4.48 -36.38
N TRP A 13 32.52 -5.75 -36.73
CA TRP A 13 33.55 -6.69 -36.29
C TRP A 13 34.97 -6.29 -36.79
N GLY A 14 35.09 -5.77 -38.01
CA GLY A 14 36.35 -5.24 -38.56
C GLY A 14 36.91 -4.09 -37.72
N VAL A 15 36.09 -3.13 -37.31
CA VAL A 15 36.49 -1.98 -36.48
C VAL A 15 36.97 -2.45 -35.11
N VAL A 16 36.30 -3.39 -34.48
CA VAL A 16 36.68 -3.95 -33.17
C VAL A 16 38.04 -4.67 -33.31
N LYS A 17 38.23 -5.49 -34.37
CA LYS A 17 39.48 -6.25 -34.60
C LYS A 17 40.67 -5.33 -34.85
N HIS A 18 40.48 -4.22 -35.54
CA HIS A 18 41.59 -3.29 -35.85
C HIS A 18 42.03 -2.44 -34.65
N HIS A 19 41.10 -2.20 -33.68
CA HIS A 19 41.38 -1.37 -32.50
C HIS A 19 41.23 -2.11 -31.17
N LYS A 20 41.63 -3.39 -31.12
CA LYS A 20 41.47 -4.27 -29.94
C LYS A 20 41.95 -3.63 -28.62
N ARG A 21 43.14 -2.98 -28.63
CA ARG A 21 43.71 -2.38 -27.42
C ARG A 21 42.83 -1.24 -26.89
N PHE A 22 42.26 -0.42 -27.75
CA PHE A 22 41.36 0.64 -27.35
C PHE A 22 40.07 0.11 -26.74
N PHE A 23 39.44 -0.87 -27.39
CA PHE A 23 38.22 -1.52 -26.86
C PHE A 23 38.48 -2.23 -25.53
N LEU A 24 39.65 -2.92 -25.39
CA LEU A 24 40.02 -3.57 -24.14
C LEU A 24 40.22 -2.59 -22.99
N ILE A 25 40.94 -1.50 -23.20
CA ILE A 25 41.17 -0.46 -22.18
C ILE A 25 39.84 0.22 -21.81
N SER A 26 39.04 0.62 -22.82
CA SER A 26 37.73 1.22 -22.57
C SER A 26 36.83 0.30 -21.79
N GLN A 27 36.76 -0.99 -22.15
CA GLN A 27 35.95 -1.98 -21.46
C GLN A 27 36.39 -2.18 -20.02
N LEU A 28 37.72 -2.19 -19.77
CA LEU A 28 38.25 -2.30 -18.41
C LEU A 28 37.85 -1.10 -17.55
N VAL A 29 37.86 0.14 -18.11
CA VAL A 29 37.41 1.35 -17.41
C VAL A 29 35.93 1.27 -17.07
N PHE A 30 35.06 0.87 -18.01
CA PHE A 30 33.63 0.74 -17.75
C PHE A 30 33.30 -0.36 -16.73
N ILE A 31 34.03 -1.48 -16.75
CA ILE A 31 33.92 -2.54 -15.73
C ILE A 31 34.35 -2.01 -14.37
N ALA A 32 35.46 -1.24 -14.28
CA ALA A 32 35.90 -0.64 -13.03
C ALA A 32 34.84 0.33 -12.45
N ILE A 33 34.25 1.18 -13.31
CA ILE A 33 33.14 2.07 -12.93
C ILE A 33 31.94 1.25 -12.43
N GLY A 34 31.55 0.20 -13.17
CA GLY A 34 30.45 -0.69 -12.80
C GLY A 34 30.69 -1.41 -11.46
N LEU A 35 31.93 -1.81 -11.16
CA LEU A 35 32.33 -2.37 -9.87
C LEU A 35 32.19 -1.35 -8.75
N VAL A 36 32.74 -0.14 -8.91
CA VAL A 36 32.65 0.92 -7.90
C VAL A 36 31.18 1.23 -7.59
N ILE A 37 30.35 1.38 -8.61
CA ILE A 37 28.90 1.63 -8.43
C ILE A 37 28.20 0.46 -7.77
N GLY A 38 28.45 -0.78 -8.24
CA GLY A 38 27.80 -1.99 -7.72
C GLY A 38 28.17 -2.30 -6.27
N PHE A 39 29.38 -1.95 -5.81
CA PHE A 39 29.77 -2.09 -4.40
C PHE A 39 29.37 -0.93 -3.52
N SER A 40 29.10 0.25 -4.11
CA SER A 40 28.66 1.44 -3.39
C SER A 40 27.20 1.37 -2.93
N ILE A 41 26.35 0.60 -3.61
CA ILE A 41 24.94 0.45 -3.22
C ILE A 41 24.84 -0.48 -2.00
N PRO A 42 24.23 -0.06 -0.89
CA PRO A 42 24.03 -0.92 0.28
C PRO A 42 23.13 -2.10 -0.06
N ARG A 43 23.35 -3.21 0.62
CA ARG A 43 22.48 -4.39 0.48
C ARG A 43 21.14 -4.10 1.12
N THR A 44 20.07 -4.57 0.46
CA THR A 44 18.71 -4.51 1.01
C THR A 44 18.12 -5.90 1.11
N TYR A 45 17.28 -6.09 2.12
CA TYR A 45 16.61 -7.34 2.43
C TYR A 45 15.11 -7.13 2.31
N LYS A 46 14.41 -8.11 1.76
CA LYS A 46 12.96 -8.09 1.60
C LYS A 46 12.35 -9.13 2.55
N ALA A 47 11.47 -8.67 3.43
CA ALA A 47 10.58 -9.51 4.20
C ALA A 47 9.17 -9.46 3.61
N GLU A 48 8.38 -10.52 3.81
CA GLU A 48 7.00 -10.60 3.34
C GLU A 48 6.11 -11.34 4.34
N ILE A 49 4.83 -10.94 4.39
CA ILE A 49 3.74 -11.64 5.08
C ILE A 49 2.59 -11.81 4.10
N LYS A 50 1.87 -12.93 4.22
CA LYS A 50 0.67 -13.21 3.42
C LYS A 50 -0.51 -13.43 4.35
N LEU A 51 -1.57 -12.67 4.10
CA LEU A 51 -2.81 -12.71 4.84
C LEU A 51 -3.94 -13.14 3.91
N ALA A 52 -4.75 -14.10 4.34
CA ALA A 52 -6.01 -14.39 3.69
C ALA A 52 -7.13 -13.77 4.51
N PRO A 53 -7.97 -12.89 3.94
CA PRO A 53 -9.20 -12.51 4.61
C PRO A 53 -10.10 -13.74 4.66
N GLU A 54 -10.59 -14.08 5.83
CA GLU A 54 -11.69 -15.03 5.93
C GLU A 54 -12.93 -14.33 5.39
N ASN A 55 -13.32 -14.70 4.20
CA ASN A 55 -14.63 -14.33 3.70
C ASN A 55 -15.62 -14.94 4.69
N SER A 56 -16.31 -14.10 5.45
CA SER A 56 -17.48 -14.51 6.21
C SER A 56 -18.45 -15.11 5.19
N GLY A 57 -18.27 -16.42 4.96
CA GLY A 57 -19.04 -17.14 3.96
C GLY A 57 -20.53 -17.07 4.31
N PRO A 58 -21.42 -17.47 3.39
CA PRO A 58 -22.87 -17.35 3.51
C PRO A 58 -23.50 -18.17 4.65
N SER A 59 -22.72 -18.73 5.58
CA SER A 59 -23.21 -19.61 6.62
C SER A 59 -24.05 -18.92 7.71
N LEU A 60 -23.81 -17.64 8.00
CA LEU A 60 -24.69 -16.88 8.90
C LEU A 60 -25.83 -16.17 8.15
N SER A 61 -25.61 -15.77 6.89
CA SER A 61 -26.67 -15.18 6.06
C SER A 61 -27.79 -16.17 5.75
N GLY A 62 -27.51 -17.48 5.74
CA GLY A 62 -28.54 -18.52 5.54
C GLY A 62 -29.54 -18.60 6.67
N SER A 63 -29.15 -18.53 7.94
CA SER A 63 -30.06 -18.59 9.08
C SER A 63 -30.71 -17.21 9.37
N LEU A 64 -30.00 -16.12 9.24
CA LEU A 64 -30.54 -14.76 9.36
C LEU A 64 -31.37 -14.35 8.14
N GLY A 65 -31.04 -14.83 6.93
CA GLY A 65 -31.81 -14.64 5.72
C GLY A 65 -33.20 -15.31 5.78
N SER A 66 -33.32 -16.48 6.41
CA SER A 66 -34.61 -17.14 6.62
C SER A 66 -35.48 -16.41 7.66
N ILE A 67 -34.87 -15.83 8.70
CA ILE A 67 -35.57 -15.04 9.71
C ILE A 67 -35.99 -13.67 9.15
N SER A 68 -35.14 -13.02 8.33
CA SER A 68 -35.45 -11.73 7.71
C SER A 68 -36.54 -11.84 6.64
N SER A 69 -36.54 -12.92 5.85
CA SER A 69 -37.63 -13.22 4.91
C SER A 69 -38.96 -13.49 5.62
N MET A 70 -38.93 -14.06 6.79
CA MET A 70 -40.11 -14.33 7.62
C MET A 70 -40.66 -13.06 8.29
N LEU A 71 -39.80 -12.05 8.52
CA LEU A 71 -40.17 -10.73 9.01
C LEU A 71 -40.46 -9.69 7.92
N GLY A 72 -40.47 -10.08 6.64
CA GLY A 72 -40.74 -9.21 5.50
C GLY A 72 -39.67 -8.12 5.26
N MET A 73 -38.50 -8.22 5.88
CA MET A 73 -37.40 -7.28 5.73
C MET A 73 -36.40 -7.80 4.69
N ASN A 74 -36.25 -7.09 3.60
CA ASN A 74 -35.30 -7.42 2.54
C ASN A 74 -33.87 -7.02 2.93
N LEU A 75 -33.27 -7.75 3.92
CA LEU A 75 -31.91 -7.52 4.38
C LEU A 75 -30.85 -8.08 3.41
N GLY A 76 -31.25 -8.91 2.47
CA GLY A 76 -30.31 -9.63 1.60
C GLY A 76 -29.49 -8.74 0.66
N ASN A 77 -30.00 -7.58 0.25
CA ASN A 77 -29.29 -6.65 -0.63
C ASN A 77 -28.44 -5.59 0.10
N GLN A 78 -28.70 -5.32 1.39
CA GLN A 78 -27.91 -4.36 2.15
C GLN A 78 -26.61 -4.94 2.74
N LEU A 79 -26.49 -6.26 2.81
CA LEU A 79 -25.33 -6.95 3.39
C LEU A 79 -24.14 -7.04 2.40
N SER A 80 -24.39 -6.81 1.10
CA SER A 80 -23.35 -6.96 0.07
C SER A 80 -22.62 -5.65 -0.29
N GLU A 81 -23.15 -4.49 0.06
CA GLU A 81 -22.60 -3.19 -0.40
C GLU A 81 -21.46 -2.62 0.48
N ASP A 82 -21.27 -3.12 1.68
CA ASP A 82 -20.28 -2.60 2.63
C ASP A 82 -18.99 -3.45 2.72
N ALA A 83 -18.79 -4.42 1.83
CA ALA A 83 -17.52 -5.13 1.74
C ALA A 83 -16.48 -4.18 1.19
N ILE A 84 -15.57 -3.67 2.04
CA ILE A 84 -14.38 -2.97 1.54
C ILE A 84 -13.70 -3.91 0.56
N ASN A 85 -13.68 -3.49 -0.70
CA ASN A 85 -12.90 -4.15 -1.71
C ASN A 85 -11.46 -4.26 -1.19
N PRO A 86 -10.86 -5.47 -1.13
CA PRO A 86 -9.46 -5.62 -0.77
C PRO A 86 -8.52 -4.71 -1.58
N GLU A 87 -8.96 -4.20 -2.72
CA GLU A 87 -8.23 -3.24 -3.55
C GLU A 87 -7.93 -1.90 -2.83
N LEU A 88 -8.61 -1.56 -1.73
CA LEU A 88 -8.34 -0.35 -0.95
C LEU A 88 -7.11 -0.47 -0.01
N TYR A 89 -6.61 -1.68 0.25
CA TYR A 89 -5.46 -1.87 1.15
C TYR A 89 -4.19 -1.12 0.71
N PRO A 90 -3.81 -1.11 -0.58
CA PRO A 90 -2.69 -0.31 -1.06
C PRO A 90 -2.89 1.19 -0.83
N ASP A 91 -4.12 1.70 -1.01
CA ASP A 91 -4.43 3.13 -0.83
C ASP A 91 -4.35 3.54 0.65
N VAL A 92 -4.88 2.70 1.54
CA VAL A 92 -4.77 2.88 3.00
C VAL A 92 -3.30 2.92 3.43
N LYS A 93 -2.48 1.97 2.93
CA LYS A 93 -1.03 1.90 3.20
C LYS A 93 -0.32 3.21 2.82
N SER A 94 -0.72 3.83 1.70
CA SER A 94 -0.10 5.06 1.18
C SER A 94 -0.66 6.33 1.82
N SER A 95 -1.65 6.23 2.72
CA SER A 95 -2.21 7.40 3.39
C SER A 95 -1.20 8.05 4.34
N PRO A 96 -1.13 9.40 4.40
CA PRO A 96 -0.19 10.11 5.29
C PRO A 96 -0.36 9.75 6.77
N ASP A 97 -1.60 9.57 7.25
CA ASP A 97 -1.89 9.18 8.63
C ASP A 97 -1.30 7.81 8.97
N PHE A 98 -1.46 6.85 8.08
CA PHE A 98 -0.91 5.51 8.24
C PHE A 98 0.62 5.56 8.28
N LEU A 99 1.25 6.25 7.32
CA LEU A 99 2.70 6.38 7.22
C LEU A 99 3.32 7.11 8.43
N LEU A 100 2.67 8.17 8.93
CA LEU A 100 3.10 8.87 10.15
C LEU A 100 3.08 7.92 11.36
N GLY A 101 2.09 7.09 11.44
CA GLY A 101 2.03 6.08 12.48
C GLY A 101 3.15 5.06 12.40
N LEU A 102 3.63 4.69 11.21
CA LEU A 102 4.77 3.79 11.04
C LEU A 102 6.08 4.41 11.54
N CYS A 103 6.21 5.75 11.49
CA CYS A 103 7.39 6.44 12.00
C CYS A 103 7.67 6.17 13.50
N GLN A 104 6.64 5.83 14.27
CA GLN A 104 6.71 5.61 15.72
C GLN A 104 6.98 4.14 16.09
N ILE A 105 7.05 3.24 15.12
CA ILE A 105 7.32 1.82 15.37
C ILE A 105 8.72 1.66 15.92
N ARG A 106 8.85 0.91 17.01
CA ARG A 106 10.14 0.55 17.57
C ARG A 106 10.80 -0.55 16.75
N VAL A 107 11.97 -0.28 16.23
CA VAL A 107 12.76 -1.22 15.45
C VAL A 107 14.06 -1.55 16.16
N GLN A 108 14.57 -2.74 15.89
CA GLN A 108 15.85 -3.22 16.42
C GLN A 108 16.65 -3.81 15.26
N THR A 109 17.95 -3.44 15.16
CA THR A 109 18.86 -4.04 14.19
C THR A 109 19.24 -5.46 14.59
N LYS A 110 19.63 -6.29 13.61
CA LYS A 110 20.06 -7.67 13.82
C LYS A 110 21.20 -7.77 14.84
N ASP A 111 22.12 -6.80 14.85
CA ASP A 111 23.25 -6.75 15.77
C ASP A 111 22.86 -6.32 17.20
N GLY A 112 21.60 -5.97 17.43
CA GLY A 112 21.06 -5.55 18.73
C GLY A 112 21.57 -4.21 19.24
N GLN A 113 22.45 -3.52 18.50
CA GLN A 113 23.10 -2.28 18.92
C GLN A 113 22.16 -1.07 18.84
N VAL A 114 21.20 -1.09 17.91
CA VAL A 114 20.26 0.02 17.70
C VAL A 114 18.86 -0.45 18.06
N LYS A 115 18.25 0.24 19.05
CA LYS A 115 16.83 0.12 19.42
C LYS A 115 16.25 1.51 19.45
N THR A 116 15.47 1.86 18.43
CA THR A 116 14.94 3.22 18.28
C THR A 116 13.67 3.23 17.46
N ASP A 117 13.03 4.38 17.34
CA ASP A 117 11.89 4.56 16.45
C ASP A 117 12.33 4.50 14.99
N TYR A 118 11.46 4.00 14.12
CA TYR A 118 11.76 3.82 12.71
C TYR A 118 12.17 5.13 12.01
N LYS A 119 11.55 6.27 12.36
CA LYS A 119 11.95 7.60 11.88
C LYS A 119 13.42 7.89 12.20
N THR A 120 13.85 7.67 13.44
CA THR A 120 15.23 7.91 13.89
C THR A 120 16.20 6.93 13.24
N TYR A 121 15.78 5.67 13.05
CA TYR A 121 16.55 4.67 12.33
C TYR A 121 16.83 5.10 10.89
N LEU A 122 15.79 5.49 10.14
CA LEU A 122 15.93 5.94 8.75
C LEU A 122 16.82 7.17 8.60
N THR A 123 16.75 8.12 9.54
CA THR A 123 17.50 9.38 9.44
C THR A 123 18.95 9.27 9.88
N ARG A 124 19.28 8.37 10.82
CA ARG A 124 20.61 8.31 11.45
C ARG A 124 21.39 7.03 11.18
N HIS A 125 20.73 5.91 10.91
CA HIS A 125 21.36 4.60 10.87
C HIS A 125 21.33 3.93 9.49
N THR A 126 20.61 4.49 8.51
CA THR A 126 20.64 4.00 7.12
C THR A 126 21.83 4.56 6.36
N LYS A 127 22.48 3.72 5.58
CA LYS A 127 23.60 4.12 4.72
C LYS A 127 23.05 4.71 3.43
N ALA A 128 23.23 6.01 3.23
CA ALA A 128 22.96 6.64 1.95
C ALA A 128 24.04 6.26 0.92
N THR A 129 23.67 6.23 -0.36
CA THR A 129 24.66 6.09 -1.43
C THR A 129 25.50 7.37 -1.53
N TRP A 130 26.76 7.28 -1.93
CA TRP A 130 27.65 8.46 -1.99
C TRP A 130 27.14 9.54 -2.96
N TRP A 131 26.45 9.14 -4.03
CA TRP A 131 25.84 10.11 -4.97
C TRP A 131 24.60 10.79 -4.39
N ASP A 132 23.82 10.12 -3.51
CA ASP A 132 22.72 10.76 -2.79
C ASP A 132 23.28 11.79 -1.80
N ALA A 133 24.34 11.44 -1.09
CA ALA A 133 25.06 12.39 -0.23
C ALA A 133 25.62 13.59 -1.04
N LEU A 134 26.18 13.33 -2.24
CA LEU A 134 26.66 14.37 -3.13
C LEU A 134 25.51 15.23 -3.68
N ARG A 135 24.39 14.60 -4.05
CA ARG A 135 23.20 15.30 -4.55
C ARG A 135 22.59 16.20 -3.47
N ILE A 136 22.47 15.71 -2.22
CA ILE A 136 21.98 16.53 -1.09
C ILE A 136 22.93 17.70 -0.83
N LYS A 137 24.25 17.49 -0.96
CA LYS A 137 25.25 18.55 -0.77
C LYS A 137 25.25 19.60 -1.88
N LEU A 138 25.02 19.19 -3.15
CA LEU A 138 24.97 20.08 -4.31
C LEU A 138 23.60 20.77 -4.46
N PHE A 139 22.53 20.07 -4.12
CA PHE A 139 21.16 20.53 -4.22
C PHE A 139 20.44 20.26 -2.89
N PRO A 140 20.75 21.04 -1.84
CA PRO A 140 20.05 20.86 -0.57
C PRO A 140 18.56 21.06 -0.81
N PRO A 141 17.70 20.17 -0.26
CA PRO A 141 16.26 20.38 -0.32
C PRO A 141 15.98 21.75 0.31
N LYS A 142 15.32 22.63 -0.44
CA LYS A 142 14.85 23.90 0.12
C LYS A 142 13.87 23.57 1.24
N ASP A 143 14.31 23.82 2.45
CA ASP A 143 13.45 23.74 3.62
C ASP A 143 12.53 24.98 3.56
N ASN A 144 11.37 24.83 2.93
CA ASN A 144 10.36 25.90 2.84
C ASN A 144 9.67 26.13 4.20
N GLY A 145 10.39 25.93 5.30
CA GLY A 145 9.94 26.11 6.67
C GLY A 145 8.72 25.22 6.96
N ALA A 146 8.70 24.52 8.08
CA ALA A 146 7.47 23.92 8.58
C ALA A 146 6.41 25.02 8.55
N PHE A 147 5.29 24.80 7.85
CA PHE A 147 4.13 25.70 7.96
C PHE A 147 3.75 25.74 9.43
N ALA A 148 4.30 26.73 10.17
CA ALA A 148 3.92 26.94 11.55
C ALA A 148 2.41 27.17 11.56
N ALA A 149 1.68 26.31 12.27
CA ALA A 149 0.26 26.54 12.46
C ALA A 149 0.09 27.91 13.12
N PRO A 150 -0.73 28.83 12.58
CA PRO A 150 -1.07 30.02 13.30
C PRO A 150 -1.68 29.59 14.65
N ALA A 151 -1.14 30.14 15.74
CA ALA A 151 -1.61 29.82 17.09
C ALA A 151 -3.11 30.12 17.18
N GLY A 152 -3.94 29.09 17.43
CA GLY A 152 -5.37 29.24 17.66
C GLY A 152 -6.31 28.57 16.66
N GLN A 153 -5.84 27.91 15.58
CA GLN A 153 -6.72 27.12 14.71
C GLN A 153 -6.62 25.63 15.03
N THR A 154 -7.76 25.07 15.44
CA THR A 154 -7.99 23.61 15.62
C THR A 154 -8.20 22.99 14.23
N ASP A 155 -7.19 23.13 13.36
CA ASP A 155 -7.25 22.58 12.02
C ASP A 155 -6.84 21.09 12.10
N LYS A 156 -7.74 20.18 11.68
CA LYS A 156 -7.50 18.74 11.61
C LYS A 156 -6.58 18.37 10.44
N THR A 157 -6.13 19.35 9.64
CA THR A 157 -5.27 19.12 8.49
C THR A 157 -3.83 18.77 8.91
N ILE A 158 -3.29 17.71 8.36
CA ILE A 158 -1.90 17.29 8.58
C ILE A 158 -0.99 18.26 7.83
N ARG A 159 -0.09 18.92 8.55
CA ARG A 159 0.92 19.81 7.98
C ARG A 159 2.27 19.12 8.03
N LEU A 160 2.82 18.79 6.87
CA LEU A 160 4.11 18.12 6.74
C LEU A 160 5.19 19.12 6.36
N SER A 161 6.37 19.00 6.97
CA SER A 161 7.57 19.65 6.46
C SER A 161 8.04 18.96 5.17
N MET A 162 8.83 19.64 4.34
CA MET A 162 9.39 19.00 3.13
C MET A 162 10.26 17.79 3.48
N ALA A 163 10.97 17.84 4.61
CA ALA A 163 11.76 16.72 5.10
C ALA A 163 10.89 15.53 5.50
N ASP A 164 9.78 15.76 6.22
CA ASP A 164 8.83 14.72 6.59
C ASP A 164 8.13 14.14 5.34
N TYR A 165 7.77 14.98 4.38
CA TYR A 165 7.18 14.52 3.12
C TYR A 165 8.11 13.55 2.37
N LEU A 166 9.38 13.92 2.20
CA LEU A 166 10.37 13.05 1.55
C LEU A 166 10.62 11.76 2.33
N LEU A 167 10.60 11.84 3.66
CA LEU A 167 10.71 10.66 4.52
C LEU A 167 9.52 9.72 4.35
N LEU A 168 8.29 10.25 4.35
CA LEU A 168 7.08 9.44 4.14
C LEU A 168 7.06 8.81 2.75
N GLN A 169 7.48 9.55 1.72
CA GLN A 169 7.63 9.00 0.37
C GLN A 169 8.66 7.86 0.32
N GLY A 170 9.75 7.98 1.07
CA GLY A 170 10.74 6.91 1.22
C GLY A 170 10.16 5.67 1.91
N ILE A 171 9.38 5.86 2.97
CA ILE A 171 8.70 4.77 3.69
C ILE A 171 7.67 4.10 2.78
N ASP A 172 6.86 4.88 2.06
CA ASP A 172 5.85 4.37 1.13
C ASP A 172 6.49 3.49 0.03
N GLY A 173 7.63 3.93 -0.51
CA GLY A 173 8.39 3.16 -1.50
C GLY A 173 9.08 1.90 -0.95
N ALA A 174 9.40 1.88 0.35
CA ALA A 174 10.01 0.72 1.02
C ALA A 174 8.99 -0.36 1.38
N ILE A 175 7.70 -0.01 1.47
CA ILE A 175 6.61 -0.92 1.85
C ILE A 175 5.71 -1.17 0.64
N GLY A 176 5.61 -2.42 0.24
CA GLY A 176 4.67 -2.87 -0.79
C GLY A 176 3.44 -3.51 -0.16
N CYS A 177 2.27 -3.21 -0.71
CA CYS A 177 1.04 -3.91 -0.41
C CYS A 177 0.35 -4.28 -1.72
N SER A 178 0.05 -5.53 -1.92
CA SER A 178 -0.62 -6.02 -3.13
C SER A 178 -1.67 -7.06 -2.78
N VAL A 179 -2.75 -7.06 -3.55
CA VAL A 179 -3.86 -8.00 -3.38
C VAL A 179 -4.01 -8.81 -4.65
N ASP A 180 -4.02 -10.12 -4.51
CA ASP A 180 -4.33 -11.02 -5.61
C ASP A 180 -5.83 -11.00 -5.88
N LYS A 181 -6.24 -10.51 -7.05
CA LYS A 181 -7.65 -10.40 -7.46
C LYS A 181 -8.40 -11.73 -7.55
N LYS A 182 -7.68 -12.85 -7.70
CA LYS A 182 -8.28 -14.19 -7.82
C LYS A 182 -8.51 -14.85 -6.48
N THR A 183 -7.54 -14.71 -5.59
CA THR A 183 -7.53 -15.41 -4.30
C THR A 183 -7.90 -14.50 -3.13
N GLY A 184 -7.90 -13.17 -3.33
CA GLY A 184 -8.09 -12.19 -2.26
C GLY A 184 -6.91 -12.11 -1.28
N VAL A 185 -5.83 -12.87 -1.51
CA VAL A 185 -4.66 -12.89 -0.62
C VAL A 185 -3.95 -11.56 -0.66
N ILE A 186 -3.74 -10.99 0.52
CA ILE A 186 -3.02 -9.73 0.72
C ILE A 186 -1.56 -10.06 1.00
N THR A 187 -0.66 -9.53 0.18
CA THR A 187 0.78 -9.68 0.36
C THR A 187 1.37 -8.33 0.76
N ILE A 188 1.93 -8.24 1.96
CA ILE A 188 2.63 -7.06 2.46
C ILE A 188 4.12 -7.38 2.42
N THR A 189 4.92 -6.46 1.87
CA THR A 189 6.36 -6.59 1.77
C THR A 189 7.04 -5.35 2.33
N ALA A 190 8.19 -5.51 2.98
CA ALA A 190 9.03 -4.40 3.36
C ALA A 190 10.49 -4.67 2.93
N ILE A 191 11.14 -3.61 2.47
CA ILE A 191 12.53 -3.63 2.02
C ILE A 191 13.34 -2.69 2.91
N ASP A 192 14.35 -3.22 3.60
CA ASP A 192 15.23 -2.44 4.44
C ASP A 192 16.69 -2.91 4.32
N GLN A 193 17.64 -2.12 4.82
CA GLN A 193 19.07 -2.47 4.85
C GLN A 193 19.39 -3.52 5.93
N ASP A 194 18.59 -3.59 6.99
CA ASP A 194 18.72 -4.59 8.05
C ASP A 194 17.62 -5.66 7.93
N PRO A 195 17.97 -6.96 7.93
CA PRO A 195 16.99 -8.03 7.74
C PRO A 195 15.99 -8.14 8.90
N LEU A 196 16.39 -7.82 10.14
CA LEU A 196 15.49 -7.86 11.29
C LEU A 196 14.52 -6.68 11.26
N VAL A 197 15.01 -5.48 10.90
CA VAL A 197 14.16 -4.30 10.72
C VAL A 197 13.10 -4.55 9.65
N ALA A 198 13.48 -5.15 8.51
CA ALA A 198 12.53 -5.50 7.46
C ALA A 198 11.43 -6.45 7.97
N ALA A 199 11.76 -7.46 8.77
CA ALA A 199 10.80 -8.40 9.34
C ALA A 199 9.88 -7.73 10.38
N ILE A 200 10.43 -6.92 11.29
CA ILE A 200 9.64 -6.17 12.29
C ILE A 200 8.69 -5.19 11.59
N LEU A 201 9.17 -4.53 10.53
CA LEU A 201 8.38 -3.57 9.79
C LEU A 201 7.18 -4.24 9.11
N VAL A 202 7.37 -5.37 8.44
CA VAL A 202 6.27 -6.14 7.82
C VAL A 202 5.23 -6.57 8.85
N ASP A 203 5.67 -7.07 10.00
CA ASP A 203 4.77 -7.50 11.08
C ASP A 203 3.96 -6.31 11.62
N SER A 204 4.64 -5.21 11.93
CA SER A 204 4.01 -3.99 12.45
C SER A 204 3.06 -3.34 11.43
N VAL A 205 3.43 -3.30 10.16
CA VAL A 205 2.57 -2.80 9.07
C VAL A 205 1.34 -3.66 8.93
N SER A 206 1.50 -4.99 8.99
CA SER A 206 0.40 -5.95 8.92
C SER A 206 -0.60 -5.73 10.07
N ALA A 207 -0.11 -5.69 11.32
CA ALA A 207 -0.97 -5.47 12.48
C ALA A 207 -1.71 -4.13 12.39
N ARG A 208 -0.99 -3.04 12.08
CA ARG A 208 -1.58 -1.71 11.98
C ARG A 208 -2.59 -1.59 10.83
N LEU A 209 -2.33 -2.26 9.70
CA LEU A 209 -3.28 -2.28 8.58
C LEU A 209 -4.55 -3.06 8.94
N GLN A 210 -4.42 -4.18 9.65
CA GLN A 210 -5.56 -4.93 10.17
C GLN A 210 -6.39 -4.09 11.15
N ASP A 211 -5.74 -3.39 12.09
CA ASP A 211 -6.41 -2.52 13.05
C ASP A 211 -7.15 -1.38 12.32
N PHE A 212 -6.48 -0.70 11.39
CA PHE A 212 -7.08 0.40 10.63
C PHE A 212 -8.32 -0.05 9.85
N ILE A 213 -8.23 -1.18 9.15
CA ILE A 213 -9.35 -1.72 8.37
C ILE A 213 -10.49 -2.18 9.29
N THR A 214 -10.16 -2.78 10.43
CA THR A 214 -11.14 -3.19 11.43
C THR A 214 -11.89 -1.98 11.97
N ASP A 215 -11.18 -0.94 12.38
CA ASP A 215 -11.79 0.30 12.88
C ASP A 215 -12.63 0.99 11.81
N TYR A 216 -12.15 1.07 10.58
CA TYR A 216 -12.91 1.63 9.47
C TYR A 216 -14.23 0.86 9.24
N ARG A 217 -14.18 -0.47 9.19
CA ARG A 217 -15.36 -1.31 8.95
C ARG A 217 -16.36 -1.27 10.12
N THR A 218 -15.87 -1.21 11.35
CA THR A 218 -16.71 -1.29 12.54
C THR A 218 -17.15 0.07 13.06
N SER A 219 -16.51 1.18 12.65
CA SER A 219 -16.77 2.51 13.20
C SER A 219 -18.24 2.93 13.11
N LYS A 220 -18.86 2.78 11.95
CA LYS A 220 -20.29 3.11 11.75
C LYS A 220 -21.20 2.20 12.59
N ALA A 221 -20.93 0.88 12.60
CA ALA A 221 -21.70 -0.07 13.39
C ALA A 221 -21.55 0.19 14.89
N ARG A 222 -20.38 0.61 15.38
CA ARG A 222 -20.16 1.02 16.77
C ARG A 222 -20.93 2.28 17.10
N THR A 223 -20.98 3.26 16.20
CA THR A 223 -21.76 4.48 16.37
C THR A 223 -23.25 4.16 16.42
N ASP A 224 -23.76 3.31 15.53
CA ASP A 224 -25.15 2.85 15.54
C ASP A 224 -25.47 2.13 16.86
N LEU A 225 -24.58 1.23 17.32
CA LEU A 225 -24.73 0.54 18.60
C LEU A 225 -24.81 1.53 19.77
N GLN A 226 -23.93 2.52 19.82
CA GLN A 226 -23.93 3.55 20.87
C GLN A 226 -25.25 4.33 20.85
N HIS A 227 -25.75 4.69 19.67
CA HIS A 227 -27.04 5.37 19.52
C HIS A 227 -28.19 4.52 20.06
N PHE A 228 -28.30 3.23 19.66
CA PHE A 228 -29.36 2.37 20.16
C PHE A 228 -29.25 2.09 21.66
N GLN A 229 -28.04 2.02 22.22
CA GLN A 229 -27.85 1.92 23.67
C GLN A 229 -28.40 3.15 24.41
N GLN A 230 -28.18 4.35 23.85
CA GLN A 230 -28.73 5.57 24.41
C GLN A 230 -30.28 5.57 24.34
N CYS A 231 -30.85 5.24 23.18
CA CYS A 231 -32.31 5.13 23.03
C CYS A 231 -32.91 4.09 23.97
N TYR A 232 -32.24 2.99 24.22
CA TYR A 232 -32.68 1.98 25.19
C TYR A 232 -32.66 2.53 26.61
N ALA A 233 -31.60 3.26 27.00
CA ALA A 233 -31.50 3.86 28.33
C ALA A 233 -32.62 4.89 28.57
N ASP A 234 -32.92 5.70 27.56
CA ASP A 234 -33.99 6.72 27.63
C ASP A 234 -35.39 6.04 27.73
N ALA A 235 -35.60 4.96 26.93
CA ALA A 235 -36.86 4.20 26.97
C ALA A 235 -37.02 3.42 28.28
N ASP A 236 -35.94 2.91 28.86
CA ASP A 236 -35.94 2.21 30.16
C ASP A 236 -36.28 3.19 31.28
N ALA A 237 -35.74 4.42 31.27
CA ALA A 237 -36.09 5.48 32.22
C ALA A 237 -37.56 5.86 32.10
N ALA A 238 -38.08 6.01 30.86
CA ALA A 238 -39.50 6.32 30.64
C ALA A 238 -40.43 5.20 31.14
N TYR A 239 -40.07 3.94 30.88
CA TYR A 239 -40.81 2.80 31.39
C TYR A 239 -40.82 2.75 32.93
N GLN A 240 -39.67 3.00 33.57
CA GLN A 240 -39.60 3.01 35.04
C GLN A 240 -40.46 4.13 35.65
N GLU A 241 -40.50 5.29 35.00
CA GLU A 241 -41.31 6.42 35.42
C GLU A 241 -42.81 6.12 35.29
N THR A 242 -43.25 5.61 34.11
CA THR A 242 -44.68 5.24 33.90
C THR A 242 -45.12 4.11 34.82
N ALA A 243 -44.26 3.10 35.03
CA ALA A 243 -44.52 2.02 35.97
C ALA A 243 -44.68 2.48 37.41
N ARG A 244 -43.85 3.45 37.87
CA ARG A 244 -44.00 4.06 39.21
C ARG A 244 -45.28 4.85 39.33
N ARG A 245 -45.67 5.64 38.30
CA ARG A 245 -46.95 6.36 38.31
C ARG A 245 -48.12 5.43 38.38
N TYR A 246 -48.14 4.39 37.57
CA TYR A 246 -49.19 3.38 37.59
C TYR A 246 -49.29 2.73 38.97
N ALA A 247 -48.17 2.22 39.54
CA ALA A 247 -48.13 1.59 40.85
C ALA A 247 -48.64 2.52 41.97
N ALA A 248 -48.14 3.76 42.01
CA ALA A 248 -48.57 4.76 42.99
C ALA A 248 -50.09 5.08 42.90
N TYR A 249 -50.59 5.16 41.65
CA TYR A 249 -52.03 5.37 41.43
C TYR A 249 -52.88 4.16 41.90
N ALA A 250 -52.46 2.93 41.56
CA ALA A 250 -53.13 1.71 41.95
C ALA A 250 -53.15 1.53 43.48
N ASP A 251 -52.01 1.79 44.15
CA ASP A 251 -51.92 1.70 45.62
C ASP A 251 -52.80 2.73 46.33
N ALA A 252 -52.93 3.94 45.80
CA ALA A 252 -53.74 5.01 46.39
C ALA A 252 -55.28 4.77 46.25
N HIS A 253 -55.71 3.91 45.32
CA HIS A 253 -57.15 3.76 44.95
C HIS A 253 -57.65 2.33 45.01
N GLN A 254 -57.07 1.44 45.84
CA GLN A 254 -57.39 0.00 45.92
C GLN A 254 -58.89 -0.28 46.24
N ASP A 255 -59.56 0.58 47.02
CA ASP A 255 -60.96 0.35 47.49
C ASP A 255 -62.02 1.20 46.77
N ILE A 256 -61.65 1.93 45.70
CA ILE A 256 -62.55 2.85 45.04
C ILE A 256 -63.11 2.27 43.74
N SER A 257 -64.45 2.00 43.72
CA SER A 257 -65.12 1.41 42.56
C SER A 257 -65.77 2.45 41.60
N LEU A 258 -65.37 3.71 41.64
CA LEU A 258 -65.85 4.74 40.72
C LEU A 258 -65.26 4.57 39.30
N GLU A 259 -66.13 4.63 38.29
CA GLU A 259 -65.75 4.42 36.87
C GLU A 259 -64.66 5.39 36.40
N SER A 260 -64.65 6.63 36.90
CA SER A 260 -63.61 7.65 36.58
C SER A 260 -62.21 7.20 37.02
N TYR A 261 -62.06 6.48 38.13
CA TYR A 261 -60.79 5.96 38.60
C TYR A 261 -60.34 4.77 37.78
N ARG A 262 -61.25 3.94 37.27
CA ARG A 262 -60.92 2.86 36.34
C ARG A 262 -60.39 3.35 35.03
N VAL A 263 -61.02 4.37 34.42
CA VAL A 263 -60.59 4.98 33.18
C VAL A 263 -59.15 5.55 33.29
N GLU A 264 -58.82 6.21 34.40
CA GLU A 264 -57.49 6.76 34.64
C GLU A 264 -56.46 5.64 34.89
N SER A 265 -56.83 4.58 35.65
CA SER A 265 -55.98 3.41 35.82
C SER A 265 -55.64 2.73 34.47
N ASP A 266 -56.66 2.54 33.63
CA ASP A 266 -56.50 1.93 32.29
C ASP A 266 -55.61 2.81 31.36
N ASN A 267 -55.73 4.16 31.51
CA ASN A 267 -54.85 5.07 30.75
C ASN A 267 -53.39 4.93 31.19
N LEU A 268 -53.11 4.95 32.50
CA LEU A 268 -51.75 4.77 33.04
C LEU A 268 -51.17 3.39 32.73
N GLU A 269 -51.99 2.35 32.74
CA GLU A 269 -51.59 1.02 32.33
C GLU A 269 -51.21 0.98 30.83
N ASN A 270 -52.01 1.62 29.97
CA ASN A 270 -51.72 1.74 28.54
C ASN A 270 -50.45 2.50 28.28
N GLU A 271 -50.20 3.64 29.03
CA GLU A 271 -48.92 4.37 28.92
C GLU A 271 -47.73 3.51 29.32
N MET A 272 -47.84 2.79 30.44
CA MET A 272 -46.78 1.86 30.89
C MET A 272 -46.54 0.75 29.87
N GLN A 273 -47.61 0.15 29.32
CA GLN A 273 -47.52 -0.91 28.32
C GLN A 273 -46.86 -0.39 27.01
N LEU A 274 -47.21 0.84 26.60
CA LEU A 274 -46.56 1.47 25.45
C LEU A 274 -45.06 1.69 25.71
N ALA A 275 -44.70 2.21 26.87
CA ALA A 275 -43.32 2.42 27.27
C ALA A 275 -42.51 1.07 27.31
N PHE A 276 -43.15 0.00 27.85
CA PHE A 276 -42.59 -1.35 27.85
C PHE A 276 -42.33 -1.87 26.44
N ASN A 277 -43.26 -1.65 25.51
CA ASN A 277 -43.11 -2.11 24.13
C ASN A 277 -41.97 -1.37 23.44
N ILE A 278 -41.85 -0.04 23.62
CA ILE A 278 -40.76 0.79 23.10
C ILE A 278 -39.41 0.32 23.66
N ARG A 279 -39.31 0.09 24.97
CA ARG A 279 -38.11 -0.41 25.63
C ARG A 279 -37.71 -1.78 25.06
N THR A 280 -38.67 -2.69 24.87
CA THR A 280 -38.40 -4.02 24.31
C THR A 280 -37.92 -3.94 22.85
N GLN A 281 -38.49 -3.02 22.08
CA GLN A 281 -38.06 -2.76 20.70
C GLN A 281 -36.62 -2.28 20.64
N TYR A 282 -36.23 -1.31 21.48
CA TYR A 282 -34.84 -0.85 21.53
C TYR A 282 -33.88 -1.88 22.09
N ALA A 283 -34.30 -2.72 23.05
CA ALA A 283 -33.50 -3.85 23.50
C ALA A 283 -33.14 -4.79 22.33
N THR A 284 -34.11 -5.11 21.48
CA THR A 284 -33.90 -5.91 20.28
C THR A 284 -32.95 -5.22 19.29
N GLN A 285 -33.09 -3.88 19.10
CA GLN A 285 -32.18 -3.12 18.21
C GLN A 285 -30.74 -3.11 18.73
N VAL A 286 -30.53 -3.02 20.05
CA VAL A 286 -29.20 -3.11 20.67
C VAL A 286 -28.54 -4.46 20.38
N GLU A 287 -29.29 -5.58 20.54
CA GLU A 287 -28.75 -6.89 20.24
C GLU A 287 -28.44 -7.11 18.76
N MET A 288 -29.29 -6.60 17.86
CA MET A 288 -29.01 -6.59 16.41
C MET A 288 -27.79 -5.75 16.07
N ALA A 289 -27.63 -4.57 16.68
CA ALA A 289 -26.47 -3.70 16.46
C ALA A 289 -25.17 -4.33 16.98
N LYS A 290 -25.21 -5.05 18.14
CA LYS A 290 -24.05 -5.84 18.63
C LYS A 290 -23.65 -6.93 17.64
N ALA A 291 -24.62 -7.70 17.13
CA ALA A 291 -24.38 -8.73 16.13
C ALA A 291 -23.74 -8.12 14.86
N LYS A 292 -24.23 -6.96 14.42
CA LYS A 292 -23.68 -6.22 13.27
C LYS A 292 -22.22 -5.78 13.47
N VAL A 293 -21.84 -5.35 14.67
CA VAL A 293 -20.44 -5.01 14.99
C VAL A 293 -19.55 -6.24 14.89
N LEU A 294 -19.99 -7.38 15.41
CA LEU A 294 -19.26 -8.66 15.34
C LEU A 294 -19.11 -9.15 13.89
N GLU A 295 -20.18 -9.09 13.11
CA GLU A 295 -20.19 -9.49 11.69
C GLU A 295 -19.22 -8.63 10.84
N ARG A 296 -19.12 -7.33 11.14
CA ARG A 296 -18.23 -6.41 10.42
C ARG A 296 -16.77 -6.48 10.87
N THR A 297 -16.45 -7.20 11.93
CA THR A 297 -15.08 -7.40 12.39
C THR A 297 -14.40 -8.43 11.49
N PRO A 298 -13.43 -8.01 10.64
CA PRO A 298 -12.79 -8.93 9.72
C PRO A 298 -11.88 -9.90 10.47
N VAL A 299 -11.91 -11.17 10.07
CA VAL A 299 -10.96 -12.18 10.53
C VAL A 299 -9.93 -12.42 9.44
N TYR A 300 -8.65 -12.40 9.82
CA TYR A 300 -7.53 -12.66 8.91
C TYR A 300 -6.79 -13.90 9.36
N THR A 301 -6.60 -14.83 8.43
CA THR A 301 -5.72 -15.97 8.65
C THR A 301 -4.34 -15.66 8.08
N VAL A 302 -3.30 -15.77 8.91
CA VAL A 302 -1.91 -15.60 8.49
C VAL A 302 -1.47 -16.86 7.75
N LEU A 303 -1.39 -16.78 6.41
CA LEU A 303 -0.92 -17.89 5.57
C LEU A 303 0.58 -18.07 5.69
N GLN A 304 1.32 -16.97 5.77
CA GLN A 304 2.77 -16.97 5.89
C GLN A 304 3.18 -15.91 6.90
N LYS A 305 3.83 -16.34 7.98
CA LYS A 305 4.40 -15.41 8.98
C LYS A 305 5.64 -14.72 8.43
N PRO A 306 5.92 -13.47 8.85
CA PRO A 306 7.15 -12.81 8.46
C PRO A 306 8.36 -13.57 9.02
N TYR A 307 9.39 -13.71 8.22
CA TYR A 307 10.66 -14.30 8.63
C TYR A 307 11.81 -13.35 8.34
N VAL A 308 12.87 -13.46 9.09
CA VAL A 308 14.08 -12.64 8.89
C VAL A 308 14.79 -13.17 7.63
N PRO A 309 14.92 -12.39 6.55
CA PRO A 309 15.51 -12.85 5.31
C PRO A 309 17.02 -13.10 5.47
N VAL A 310 17.48 -14.27 5.02
CA VAL A 310 18.90 -14.64 5.06
C VAL A 310 19.64 -14.09 3.83
N LYS A 311 18.95 -14.01 2.69
CA LYS A 311 19.51 -13.56 1.40
C LYS A 311 19.09 -12.12 1.12
N HIS A 312 20.04 -11.30 0.63
CA HIS A 312 19.74 -9.95 0.16
C HIS A 312 18.97 -9.98 -1.18
N GLU A 313 18.03 -9.08 -1.34
CA GLU A 313 17.22 -8.90 -2.55
C GLU A 313 17.96 -8.06 -3.60
N ALA A 314 18.54 -6.95 -3.17
CA ALA A 314 19.25 -6.01 -4.03
C ALA A 314 20.56 -5.53 -3.36
N PRO A 315 21.53 -5.02 -4.16
CA PRO A 315 21.56 -4.96 -5.62
C PRO A 315 21.98 -6.28 -6.24
N ARG A 316 21.47 -6.60 -7.42
CA ARG A 316 21.95 -7.71 -8.24
C ARG A 316 23.20 -7.28 -9.00
N ARG A 317 24.35 -7.38 -8.38
CA ARG A 317 25.63 -6.84 -8.86
C ARG A 317 26.00 -7.33 -10.27
N SER A 318 25.65 -8.58 -10.61
CA SER A 318 25.88 -9.14 -11.93
C SER A 318 25.17 -8.34 -13.04
N PHE A 319 23.93 -7.90 -12.81
CA PHE A 319 23.19 -7.09 -13.79
C PHE A 319 23.78 -5.69 -13.94
N ILE A 320 24.27 -5.09 -12.84
CA ILE A 320 24.95 -3.80 -12.90
C ILE A 320 26.22 -3.88 -13.74
N LEU A 321 27.06 -4.91 -13.52
CA LEU A 321 28.25 -5.13 -14.30
C LEU A 321 27.94 -5.39 -15.77
N LEU A 322 26.95 -6.23 -16.07
CA LEU A 322 26.52 -6.50 -17.44
C LEU A 322 26.05 -5.22 -18.15
N PHE A 323 25.25 -4.42 -17.47
CA PHE A 323 24.77 -3.13 -18.02
C PHE A 323 25.95 -2.19 -18.37
N TRP A 324 26.91 -2.01 -17.46
CA TRP A 324 28.07 -1.16 -17.70
C TRP A 324 28.98 -1.73 -18.78
N MET A 325 29.09 -3.05 -18.89
CA MET A 325 29.83 -3.72 -19.96
C MET A 325 29.21 -3.43 -21.33
N VAL A 326 27.91 -3.61 -21.47
CA VAL A 326 27.19 -3.34 -22.72
C VAL A 326 27.25 -1.84 -23.06
N LEU A 327 27.01 -0.97 -22.09
CA LEU A 327 27.07 0.48 -22.27
C LEU A 327 28.48 0.92 -22.72
N GLY A 328 29.52 0.41 -22.09
CA GLY A 328 30.92 0.68 -22.45
C GLY A 328 31.24 0.25 -23.86
N PHE A 329 30.76 -0.94 -24.26
CA PHE A 329 30.96 -1.42 -25.63
C PHE A 329 30.25 -0.52 -26.65
N VAL A 330 28.99 -0.16 -26.43
CA VAL A 330 28.21 0.70 -27.33
C VAL A 330 28.82 2.09 -27.44
N LEU A 331 29.19 2.74 -26.33
CA LEU A 331 29.82 4.07 -26.34
C LEU A 331 31.18 4.06 -27.03
N SER A 332 32.00 3.05 -26.79
CA SER A 332 33.31 2.89 -27.46
C SER A 332 33.15 2.69 -28.96
N PHE A 333 32.16 1.93 -29.38
CA PHE A 333 31.85 1.71 -30.79
C PHE A 333 31.38 3.00 -31.46
N LEU A 334 30.41 3.70 -30.86
CA LEU A 334 29.89 4.97 -31.38
C LEU A 334 30.98 6.02 -31.49
N TRP A 335 31.89 6.14 -30.50
CA TRP A 335 32.99 7.08 -30.51
C TRP A 335 33.98 6.78 -31.63
N LYS A 336 34.32 5.51 -31.87
CA LYS A 336 35.19 5.09 -32.98
C LYS A 336 34.51 5.23 -34.34
N ALA A 337 33.25 4.93 -34.46
CA ALA A 337 32.46 5.10 -35.68
C ALA A 337 32.38 6.56 -36.10
N ARG A 338 32.26 7.52 -35.15
CA ARG A 338 32.27 8.95 -35.42
C ARG A 338 33.65 9.48 -35.81
N LYS A 339 34.74 8.94 -35.27
CA LYS A 339 36.10 9.37 -35.52
C LYS A 339 36.71 8.75 -36.79
N ALA A 340 36.13 7.69 -37.30
CA ALA A 340 36.46 7.11 -38.58
C ALA A 340 35.79 7.94 -39.69
N ASP A 341 36.44 9.01 -40.13
CA ASP A 341 36.03 9.90 -41.24
C ASP A 341 36.02 9.21 -42.63
N ARG A 342 35.81 7.89 -42.65
CA ARG A 342 35.65 7.10 -43.88
C ARG A 342 34.36 6.30 -43.82
N PRO A 343 33.59 6.23 -44.92
CA PRO A 343 32.36 5.49 -44.98
C PRO A 343 32.66 3.97 -44.94
N ILE A 344 32.88 3.43 -43.76
CA ILE A 344 33.04 1.98 -43.51
C ILE A 344 31.74 1.18 -43.87
N LEU A 345 30.72 1.90 -44.33
CA LEU A 345 29.40 1.38 -44.58
C LEU A 345 28.96 1.34 -46.04
N ILE A 346 29.88 1.65 -47.01
CA ILE A 346 29.54 1.52 -48.42
C ILE A 346 30.17 0.23 -48.96
N ASN A 347 29.30 -0.69 -49.25
CA ASN A 347 29.52 -2.00 -49.85
C ASN A 347 30.40 -1.91 -51.11
N LYS A 348 31.60 -2.49 -51.08
CA LYS A 348 32.58 -2.55 -52.18
C LYS A 348 32.10 -3.44 -53.36
N SER A 349 30.82 -3.78 -53.41
CA SER A 349 30.22 -4.61 -54.49
C SER A 349 29.68 -3.80 -55.67
N ALA A 350 29.62 -2.42 -55.56
CA ALA A 350 29.14 -1.61 -56.67
C ALA A 350 30.26 -1.08 -57.60
N SER A 351 31.53 -1.19 -57.21
CA SER A 351 32.67 -0.73 -58.05
C SER A 351 33.30 -1.81 -58.97
N ARG A 352 32.83 -3.06 -58.90
CA ARG A 352 33.27 -4.11 -59.81
C ARG A 352 32.42 -4.28 -61.04
N GLN A 353 31.24 -3.67 -61.07
CA GLN A 353 30.34 -3.76 -62.25
C GLN A 353 30.51 -2.62 -63.27
N SER A 354 31.23 -1.55 -62.90
CA SER A 354 31.55 -0.47 -63.83
C SER A 354 32.87 -0.68 -64.61
N ASP A 355 33.77 -1.55 -64.13
CA ASP A 355 35.03 -1.81 -64.82
C ASP A 355 34.94 -2.96 -65.85
N GLU A 356 33.83 -3.72 -65.85
CA GLU A 356 33.60 -4.81 -66.79
C GLU A 356 32.74 -4.45 -68.03
N ALA A 357 32.22 -3.20 -68.03
CA ALA A 357 31.42 -2.69 -69.15
C ALA A 357 32.18 -1.83 -70.15
N ASP A 358 33.52 -1.58 -69.94
CA ASP A 358 34.31 -0.69 -70.79
C ASP A 358 35.45 -1.41 -71.53
N SER A 359 35.32 -2.72 -71.71
CA SER A 359 36.36 -3.55 -72.42
C SER A 359 35.79 -4.42 -73.53
N ASP A 360 34.83 -3.91 -74.31
CA ASP A 360 34.55 -4.55 -75.60
C ASP A 360 35.26 -3.78 -76.74
N PRO A 361 36.17 -4.44 -77.47
CA PRO A 361 36.82 -3.80 -78.60
C PRO A 361 35.89 -3.81 -79.81
N VAL A 362 35.68 -2.63 -80.35
CA VAL A 362 35.07 -2.46 -81.70
C VAL A 362 35.96 -3.12 -82.73
N SER A 363 35.50 -4.22 -83.29
CA SER A 363 36.04 -4.76 -84.53
C SER A 363 35.39 -4.03 -85.71
N LEU A 364 36.22 -3.19 -86.35
CA LEU A 364 35.99 -2.74 -87.71
C LEU A 364 36.28 -3.90 -88.66
N GLU A 365 35.36 -4.29 -89.49
CA GLU A 365 35.60 -4.83 -90.82
C GLU A 365 34.47 -4.51 -91.75
N ASP A 366 34.85 -3.81 -92.86
CA ASP A 366 34.36 -3.66 -94.22
C ASP A 366 32.87 -3.44 -94.52
#